data_2c206067e746a1d6e82da41f13d37be7
#
_entry.id   2c206067e746a1d6e82da41f13d37be7
#
_cell.length_a   1.000
_cell.length_b   1.000
_cell.length_c   1.000
_cell.angle_alpha   90.00
_cell.angle_beta   90.00
_cell.angle_gamma   90.00
#
_symmetry.space_group_name_H-M   'P 1'
#
loop_
_entity.id
_entity.type
_entity.pdbx_description
1 polymer ?
#
loop_
_entity_poly.entity_id
_entity_poly.type
_entity_poly.pdbx_seq_one_letter_code
_entity_poly.pdbx_strand_id
1 'polypeptide(L)'
;GKGPGLYGRIISCFLKIPTIHTFHGFHYKDLPVFTRWFHLAVEAFLCLLTDQHIFVSTGENNRARVLKFLDEENSTVIHNGVDHEYIRSLPITRNTALKLSGSENWEPNKILGTISRLSPEKGILDLLAAFSKAIKEIPDLRLIIIGGHSEEHKDYYLKIKKLIDKENLTDYIRILGYRHDAVKILKCLDFYISSSLSEGLPISMLEALALGIPTIATEITGNKDILCNSTFGVLAEPGSPESLYKGIVKMANLTQNERDSLSRNGYNRIKNHFSIDEMVIKTVLLYKQVLKKILE
;
A
#
# COMPACT_ATOMS: atom_id res chain seq x y z
N GLY A 1 -3.38 7.86 -13.55
CA GLY A 1 -4.62 7.14 -13.92
C GLY A 1 -4.65 6.83 -15.41
N LYS A 2 -5.39 5.80 -15.84
CA LYS A 2 -5.37 5.31 -17.25
C LYS A 2 -5.74 6.41 -18.25
N GLY A 3 -6.75 7.24 -17.97
CA GLY A 3 -7.16 8.33 -18.85
C GLY A 3 -6.13 9.45 -18.97
N PRO A 4 -5.77 10.15 -17.89
CA PRO A 4 -4.80 11.25 -17.93
C PRO A 4 -3.44 10.83 -18.53
N GLY A 5 -2.97 9.62 -18.22
CA GLY A 5 -1.73 9.09 -18.79
C GLY A 5 -1.79 8.84 -20.30
N LEU A 6 -2.93 8.43 -20.82
CA LEU A 6 -3.15 8.25 -22.27
C LEU A 6 -3.18 9.61 -23.00
N TYR A 7 -4.09 10.49 -22.58
CA TYR A 7 -4.28 11.78 -23.26
C TYR A 7 -3.04 12.68 -23.14
N GLY A 8 -2.41 12.71 -21.97
CA GLY A 8 -1.21 13.51 -21.74
C GLY A 8 -0.09 13.13 -22.70
N ARG A 9 0.25 11.83 -22.83
CA ARG A 9 1.34 11.35 -23.68
C ARG A 9 1.06 11.62 -25.18
N ILE A 10 -0.18 11.41 -25.64
CA ILE A 10 -0.56 11.68 -27.04
C ILE A 10 -0.48 13.18 -27.35
N ILE A 11 -1.10 14.03 -26.51
CA ILE A 11 -1.12 15.47 -26.74
C ILE A 11 0.29 16.05 -26.69
N SER A 12 1.11 15.64 -25.72
CA SER A 12 2.49 16.11 -25.61
C SER A 12 3.33 15.76 -26.84
N CYS A 13 3.12 14.59 -27.41
CA CYS A 13 3.79 14.18 -28.64
C CYS A 13 3.48 15.15 -29.81
N PHE A 14 2.20 15.53 -30.00
CA PHE A 14 1.80 16.49 -31.03
C PHE A 14 2.34 17.90 -30.76
N LEU A 15 2.39 18.31 -29.51
CA LEU A 15 2.88 19.63 -29.11
C LEU A 15 4.40 19.69 -28.92
N LYS A 16 5.11 18.57 -29.10
CA LYS A 16 6.57 18.44 -28.86
C LYS A 16 6.97 18.88 -27.44
N ILE A 17 6.14 18.56 -26.45
CA ILE A 17 6.39 18.87 -25.03
C ILE A 17 7.04 17.63 -24.38
N PRO A 18 8.18 17.81 -23.66
CA PRO A 18 8.79 16.72 -22.92
C PRO A 18 7.85 16.04 -21.95
N THR A 19 7.81 14.71 -21.95
CA THR A 19 6.84 13.93 -21.18
C THR A 19 7.51 12.98 -20.21
N ILE A 20 7.14 13.10 -18.93
CA ILE A 20 7.50 12.16 -17.89
C ILE A 20 6.23 11.46 -17.41
N HIS A 21 6.24 10.12 -17.43
CA HIS A 21 5.10 9.33 -16.98
C HIS A 21 5.44 8.54 -15.71
N THR A 22 4.60 8.67 -14.66
CA THR A 22 4.75 7.91 -13.41
C THR A 22 3.79 6.74 -13.35
N PHE A 23 4.32 5.53 -13.21
CA PHE A 23 3.57 4.31 -12.97
C PHE A 23 3.36 4.09 -11.47
N HIS A 24 2.10 4.13 -11.01
CA HIS A 24 1.69 3.86 -9.62
C HIS A 24 1.24 2.41 -9.39
N GLY A 25 1.45 1.53 -10.36
CA GLY A 25 1.12 0.12 -10.32
C GLY A 25 0.81 -0.40 -11.73
N PHE A 26 1.31 -1.59 -12.03
CA PHE A 26 1.19 -2.23 -13.34
C PHE A 26 0.07 -3.27 -13.30
N HIS A 27 -1.19 -2.77 -13.28
CA HIS A 27 -2.41 -3.59 -13.08
C HIS A 27 -2.90 -4.20 -14.40
N TYR A 28 -2.30 -5.29 -14.85
CA TYR A 28 -2.72 -6.02 -16.06
C TYR A 28 -2.96 -7.51 -15.83
N LYS A 29 -2.52 -8.05 -14.69
CA LYS A 29 -2.58 -9.50 -14.43
C LYS A 29 -4.01 -10.02 -14.33
N ASP A 30 -4.92 -9.22 -13.81
CA ASP A 30 -6.31 -9.60 -13.57
C ASP A 30 -7.21 -9.43 -14.80
N LEU A 31 -6.63 -8.95 -15.91
CA LEU A 31 -7.37 -8.79 -17.17
C LEU A 31 -7.46 -10.13 -17.93
N PRO A 32 -8.59 -10.40 -18.62
CA PRO A 32 -8.69 -11.49 -19.58
C PRO A 32 -7.53 -11.44 -20.58
N VAL A 33 -7.09 -12.62 -21.05
CA VAL A 33 -5.86 -12.76 -21.87
C VAL A 33 -5.85 -11.79 -23.06
N PHE A 34 -6.94 -11.71 -23.83
CA PHE A 34 -7.03 -10.82 -24.99
C PHE A 34 -6.96 -9.33 -24.59
N THR A 35 -7.73 -8.91 -23.60
CA THR A 35 -7.73 -7.54 -23.09
C THR A 35 -6.37 -7.15 -22.52
N ARG A 36 -5.68 -8.11 -21.89
CA ARG A 36 -4.33 -7.94 -21.35
C ARG A 36 -3.32 -7.64 -22.45
N TRP A 37 -3.31 -8.44 -23.53
CA TRP A 37 -2.41 -8.21 -24.65
C TRP A 37 -2.66 -6.87 -25.33
N PHE A 38 -3.92 -6.51 -25.56
CA PHE A 38 -4.28 -5.21 -26.11
C PHE A 38 -3.80 -4.06 -25.20
N HIS A 39 -4.05 -4.17 -23.89
CA HIS A 39 -3.59 -3.18 -22.93
C HIS A 39 -2.06 -3.04 -22.94
N LEU A 40 -1.34 -4.15 -22.96
CA LEU A 40 0.13 -4.13 -23.00
C LEU A 40 0.65 -3.54 -24.31
N ALA A 41 0.04 -3.82 -25.44
CA ALA A 41 0.40 -3.24 -26.75
C ALA A 41 0.19 -1.71 -26.77
N VAL A 42 -0.94 -1.25 -26.25
CA VAL A 42 -1.21 0.20 -26.11
C VAL A 42 -0.20 0.85 -25.20
N GLU A 43 0.13 0.23 -24.05
CA GLU A 43 1.11 0.79 -23.11
C GLU A 43 2.52 0.82 -23.73
N ALA A 44 2.92 -0.24 -24.46
CA ALA A 44 4.19 -0.26 -25.20
C ALA A 44 4.28 0.88 -26.21
N PHE A 45 3.22 1.10 -27.00
CA PHE A 45 3.15 2.22 -27.95
C PHE A 45 3.26 3.58 -27.22
N LEU A 46 2.55 3.76 -26.11
CA LEU A 46 2.61 5.00 -25.33
C LEU A 46 3.98 5.23 -24.69
N CYS A 47 4.73 4.17 -24.38
CA CYS A 47 6.11 4.27 -23.91
C CYS A 47 7.04 4.88 -24.96
N LEU A 48 6.80 4.63 -26.24
CA LEU A 48 7.56 5.27 -27.34
C LEU A 48 7.31 6.78 -27.46
N LEU A 49 6.20 7.27 -26.92
CA LEU A 49 5.83 8.68 -26.92
C LEU A 49 6.23 9.39 -25.61
N THR A 50 7.08 8.78 -24.77
CA THR A 50 7.40 9.27 -23.44
C THR A 50 8.91 9.34 -23.29
N ASP A 51 9.43 10.50 -22.91
CA ASP A 51 10.89 10.72 -22.78
C ASP A 51 11.47 10.01 -21.57
N GLN A 52 10.71 9.95 -20.45
CA GLN A 52 11.17 9.32 -19.23
C GLN A 52 10.04 8.69 -18.41
N HIS A 53 10.32 7.58 -17.76
CA HIS A 53 9.38 6.82 -16.94
C HIS A 53 9.84 6.76 -15.49
N ILE A 54 8.92 7.03 -14.57
CA ILE A 54 9.12 6.85 -13.13
C ILE A 54 8.31 5.65 -12.68
N PHE A 55 8.95 4.71 -11.99
CA PHE A 55 8.30 3.62 -11.28
C PHE A 55 8.37 3.85 -9.78
N VAL A 56 7.25 3.65 -9.08
CA VAL A 56 7.21 3.82 -7.63
C VAL A 56 7.79 2.63 -6.86
N SER A 57 8.07 1.51 -7.54
CA SER A 57 8.73 0.34 -6.93
C SER A 57 9.74 -0.31 -7.88
N THR A 58 10.78 -0.90 -7.30
CA THR A 58 11.83 -1.65 -8.03
C THR A 58 11.23 -2.85 -8.76
N GLY A 59 10.31 -3.56 -8.12
CA GLY A 59 9.69 -4.73 -8.72
C GLY A 59 8.81 -4.41 -9.92
N GLU A 60 8.11 -3.26 -9.94
CA GLU A 60 7.34 -2.79 -11.10
C GLU A 60 8.27 -2.39 -12.25
N ASN A 61 9.37 -1.69 -11.96
CA ASN A 61 10.36 -1.34 -12.97
C ASN A 61 10.98 -2.59 -13.62
N ASN A 62 11.41 -3.56 -12.81
CA ASN A 62 11.95 -4.82 -13.33
C ASN A 62 10.94 -5.58 -14.19
N ARG A 63 9.67 -5.55 -13.82
CA ARG A 63 8.60 -6.17 -14.61
C ARG A 63 8.41 -5.49 -15.95
N ALA A 64 8.43 -4.17 -16.02
CA ALA A 64 8.32 -3.41 -17.26
C ALA A 64 9.51 -3.69 -18.21
N ARG A 65 10.73 -3.83 -17.66
CA ARG A 65 11.93 -4.21 -18.41
C ARG A 65 11.82 -5.63 -18.97
N VAL A 66 11.36 -6.60 -18.21
CA VAL A 66 11.14 -7.97 -18.68
C VAL A 66 10.14 -8.02 -19.84
N LEU A 67 9.15 -7.14 -19.85
CA LEU A 67 8.19 -6.98 -20.94
C LEU A 67 8.77 -6.23 -22.16
N LYS A 68 10.03 -5.78 -22.09
CA LYS A 68 10.73 -5.01 -23.13
C LYS A 68 10.00 -3.74 -23.58
N PHE A 69 9.28 -3.11 -22.67
CA PHE A 69 8.62 -1.83 -22.94
C PHE A 69 9.56 -0.64 -22.83
N LEU A 70 10.65 -0.80 -22.07
CA LEU A 70 11.51 0.29 -21.66
C LEU A 70 12.96 -0.16 -21.60
N ASP A 71 13.84 0.75 -22.00
CA ASP A 71 15.28 0.64 -21.80
C ASP A 71 15.68 1.19 -20.41
N GLU A 72 16.87 0.81 -19.95
CA GLU A 72 17.40 1.29 -18.66
C GLU A 72 17.55 2.80 -18.61
N GLU A 73 17.94 3.42 -19.72
CA GLU A 73 18.16 4.86 -19.83
C GLU A 73 16.88 5.68 -19.67
N ASN A 74 15.73 5.11 -20.04
CA ASN A 74 14.43 5.78 -20.05
C ASN A 74 13.53 5.41 -18.86
N SER A 75 14.08 4.70 -17.85
CA SER A 75 13.31 4.31 -16.67
C SER A 75 14.08 4.53 -15.36
N THR A 76 13.41 5.12 -14.38
CA THR A 76 13.98 5.43 -13.07
C THR A 76 13.02 5.00 -11.97
N VAL A 77 13.55 4.48 -10.87
CA VAL A 77 12.76 4.17 -9.67
C VAL A 77 12.82 5.38 -8.74
N ILE A 78 11.66 5.98 -8.48
CA ILE A 78 11.47 7.00 -7.44
C ILE A 78 10.32 6.53 -6.57
N HIS A 79 10.64 6.04 -5.38
CA HIS A 79 9.65 5.54 -4.43
C HIS A 79 8.72 6.67 -3.97
N ASN A 80 7.45 6.35 -3.67
CA ASN A 80 6.58 7.27 -2.95
C ASN A 80 7.20 7.60 -1.60
N GLY A 81 7.06 8.85 -1.16
CA GLY A 81 7.52 9.32 0.13
C GLY A 81 6.37 9.84 1.01
N VAL A 82 6.60 9.84 2.31
CA VAL A 82 5.69 10.42 3.31
C VAL A 82 6.43 11.42 4.19
N ASP A 83 5.71 12.42 4.68
CA ASP A 83 6.21 13.36 5.68
C ASP A 83 6.20 12.67 7.06
N HIS A 84 7.23 11.89 7.31
CA HIS A 84 7.36 11.08 8.52
C HIS A 84 7.46 11.94 9.78
N GLU A 85 8.01 13.16 9.69
CA GLU A 85 8.13 14.08 10.82
C GLU A 85 6.77 14.64 11.21
N TYR A 86 6.01 15.13 10.23
CA TYR A 86 4.64 15.58 10.43
C TYR A 86 3.75 14.45 11.01
N ILE A 87 3.77 13.26 10.40
CA ILE A 87 2.96 12.12 10.85
C ILE A 87 3.25 11.79 12.31
N ARG A 88 4.53 11.77 12.69
CA ARG A 88 4.94 11.46 14.07
C ARG A 88 4.59 12.56 15.04
N SER A 89 4.67 13.83 14.63
CA SER A 89 4.39 15.00 15.48
C SER A 89 2.91 15.21 15.76
N LEU A 90 2.00 14.53 15.07
CA LEU A 90 0.55 14.67 15.30
C LEU A 90 0.21 14.53 16.79
N PRO A 91 -0.42 15.52 17.43
CA PRO A 91 -0.69 15.53 18.88
C PRO A 91 -1.93 14.67 19.22
N ILE A 92 -1.89 13.40 18.84
CA ILE A 92 -2.98 12.44 19.03
C ILE A 92 -2.50 11.32 19.95
N THR A 93 -3.18 11.13 21.07
CA THR A 93 -2.96 10.00 21.98
C THR A 93 -3.70 8.75 21.49
N ARG A 94 -3.31 7.57 21.99
CA ARG A 94 -4.03 6.30 21.74
C ARG A 94 -5.52 6.43 22.04
N ASN A 95 -5.87 6.98 23.21
CA ASN A 95 -7.28 7.16 23.62
C ASN A 95 -8.05 8.08 22.67
N THR A 96 -7.43 9.15 22.17
CA THR A 96 -8.06 10.02 21.17
C THR A 96 -8.28 9.29 19.86
N ALA A 97 -7.32 8.48 19.41
CA ALA A 97 -7.46 7.67 18.20
C ALA A 97 -8.55 6.61 18.32
N LEU A 98 -8.68 5.97 19.50
CA LEU A 98 -9.78 5.05 19.81
C LEU A 98 -11.14 5.75 19.73
N LYS A 99 -11.27 6.95 20.28
CA LYS A 99 -12.50 7.76 20.16
C LYS A 99 -12.83 8.09 18.69
N LEU A 100 -11.84 8.49 17.91
CA LEU A 100 -12.03 8.76 16.49
C LEU A 100 -12.52 7.54 15.69
N SER A 101 -12.14 6.34 16.12
CA SER A 101 -12.56 5.08 15.51
C SER A 101 -13.86 4.49 16.10
N GLY A 102 -14.44 5.10 17.13
CA GLY A 102 -15.61 4.55 17.85
C GLY A 102 -15.28 3.23 18.59
N SER A 103 -14.04 3.09 19.07
CA SER A 103 -13.52 1.86 19.68
C SER A 103 -13.00 2.07 21.09
N GLU A 104 -13.57 3.03 21.84
CA GLU A 104 -13.15 3.37 23.22
C GLU A 104 -13.21 2.18 24.18
N ASN A 105 -14.17 1.30 23.94
CA ASN A 105 -14.38 0.09 24.75
C ASN A 105 -13.41 -1.05 24.40
N TRP A 106 -12.47 -0.83 23.46
CA TRP A 106 -11.48 -1.83 23.07
C TRP A 106 -10.15 -1.76 23.82
N GLU A 107 -10.02 -0.87 24.77
CA GLU A 107 -8.88 -0.87 25.69
C GLU A 107 -9.10 -1.94 26.79
N PRO A 108 -8.17 -2.81 27.11
CA PRO A 108 -6.75 -2.87 26.67
C PRO A 108 -6.48 -3.86 25.51
N ASN A 109 -7.45 -4.11 24.64
CA ASN A 109 -7.29 -5.10 23.57
C ASN A 109 -6.14 -4.76 22.60
N LYS A 110 -5.64 -5.80 21.90
CA LYS A 110 -4.69 -5.67 20.79
C LYS A 110 -5.44 -5.27 19.53
N ILE A 111 -5.01 -4.20 18.87
CA ILE A 111 -5.71 -3.64 17.70
C ILE A 111 -4.87 -3.81 16.45
N LEU A 112 -5.35 -4.66 15.55
CA LEU A 112 -4.89 -4.79 14.17
C LEU A 112 -5.64 -3.78 13.32
N GLY A 113 -4.98 -3.16 12.33
CA GLY A 113 -5.70 -2.26 11.43
C GLY A 113 -5.14 -2.18 10.03
N THR A 114 -5.98 -1.73 9.10
CA THR A 114 -5.60 -1.48 7.71
C THR A 114 -6.27 -0.22 7.19
N ILE A 115 -5.57 0.52 6.30
CA ILE A 115 -6.17 1.56 5.47
C ILE A 115 -6.22 1.02 4.05
N SER A 116 -7.43 0.78 3.54
CA SER A 116 -7.60 0.13 2.24
C SER A 116 -8.99 0.38 1.65
N ARG A 117 -9.07 0.54 0.33
CA ARG A 117 -10.36 0.44 -0.36
C ARG A 117 -10.93 -0.96 -0.20
N LEU A 118 -12.26 -1.06 -0.14
CA LEU A 118 -12.93 -2.36 -0.08
C LEU A 118 -13.18 -2.86 -1.51
N SER A 119 -12.13 -3.38 -2.13
CA SER A 119 -12.11 -3.88 -3.51
C SER A 119 -11.33 -5.19 -3.59
N PRO A 120 -11.61 -6.06 -4.59
CA PRO A 120 -11.06 -7.42 -4.66
C PRO A 120 -9.53 -7.47 -4.57
N GLU A 121 -8.83 -6.54 -5.24
CA GLU A 121 -7.37 -6.49 -5.26
C GLU A 121 -6.73 -6.18 -3.91
N LYS A 122 -7.54 -5.77 -2.91
CA LYS A 122 -7.07 -5.49 -1.55
C LYS A 122 -7.14 -6.70 -0.60
N GLY A 123 -7.69 -7.83 -1.05
CA GLY A 123 -7.67 -9.09 -0.32
C GLY A 123 -8.37 -9.05 1.05
N ILE A 124 -9.39 -8.19 1.23
CA ILE A 124 -10.06 -8.04 2.53
C ILE A 124 -10.79 -9.33 2.96
N LEU A 125 -11.28 -10.13 2.02
CA LEU A 125 -11.89 -11.42 2.35
C LEU A 125 -10.86 -12.40 2.91
N ASP A 126 -9.63 -12.40 2.37
CA ASP A 126 -8.53 -13.23 2.88
C ASP A 126 -8.10 -12.78 4.29
N LEU A 127 -8.06 -11.45 4.51
CA LEU A 127 -7.81 -10.86 5.83
C LEU A 127 -8.87 -11.29 6.85
N LEU A 128 -10.15 -11.23 6.50
CA LEU A 128 -11.23 -11.64 7.38
C LEU A 128 -11.19 -13.13 7.72
N ALA A 129 -10.88 -13.98 6.75
CA ALA A 129 -10.71 -15.42 6.96
C ALA A 129 -9.51 -15.71 7.88
N ALA A 130 -8.40 -15.00 7.71
CA ALA A 130 -7.23 -15.08 8.58
C ALA A 130 -7.55 -14.60 10.01
N PHE A 131 -8.25 -13.47 10.12
CA PHE A 131 -8.65 -12.87 11.38
C PHE A 131 -9.63 -13.76 12.18
N SER A 132 -10.63 -14.37 11.51
CA SER A 132 -11.55 -15.33 12.13
C SER A 132 -10.83 -16.53 12.76
N LYS A 133 -9.70 -16.95 12.19
CA LYS A 133 -8.84 -17.96 12.82
C LYS A 133 -8.06 -17.39 13.99
N ALA A 134 -7.48 -16.21 13.82
CA ALA A 134 -6.60 -15.60 14.82
C ALA A 134 -7.31 -15.27 16.14
N ILE A 135 -8.57 -14.84 16.12
CA ILE A 135 -9.32 -14.53 17.35
C ILE A 135 -9.61 -15.76 18.22
N LYS A 136 -9.55 -16.99 17.66
CA LYS A 136 -9.71 -18.23 18.43
C LYS A 136 -8.50 -18.49 19.35
N GLU A 137 -7.32 -18.02 18.95
CA GLU A 137 -6.10 -18.12 19.73
C GLU A 137 -5.80 -16.82 20.51
N ILE A 138 -6.28 -15.68 20.03
CA ILE A 138 -6.04 -14.36 20.60
C ILE A 138 -7.38 -13.64 20.78
N PRO A 139 -8.16 -13.98 21.82
CA PRO A 139 -9.53 -13.46 22.01
C PRO A 139 -9.61 -11.95 22.22
N ASP A 140 -8.52 -11.33 22.68
CA ASP A 140 -8.36 -9.88 22.85
C ASP A 140 -7.97 -9.14 21.57
N LEU A 141 -7.89 -9.82 20.41
CA LEU A 141 -7.59 -9.18 19.13
C LEU A 141 -8.83 -8.47 18.56
N ARG A 142 -8.61 -7.27 18.01
CA ARG A 142 -9.64 -6.46 17.33
C ARG A 142 -9.11 -5.99 15.98
N LEU A 143 -10.03 -5.70 15.03
CA LEU A 143 -9.66 -5.26 13.69
C LEU A 143 -10.38 -3.96 13.32
N ILE A 144 -9.61 -2.96 12.93
CA ILE A 144 -10.10 -1.70 12.34
C ILE A 144 -9.78 -1.69 10.84
N ILE A 145 -10.80 -1.53 10.01
CA ILE A 145 -10.68 -1.35 8.56
C ILE A 145 -11.07 0.08 8.22
N ILE A 146 -10.12 0.87 7.76
CA ILE A 146 -10.31 2.27 7.39
C ILE A 146 -10.36 2.34 5.86
N GLY A 147 -11.52 2.63 5.30
CA GLY A 147 -11.73 2.75 3.87
C GLY A 147 -13.13 2.34 3.44
N GLY A 148 -13.53 2.85 2.30
CA GLY A 148 -14.85 2.61 1.70
C GLY A 148 -14.77 1.78 0.42
N HIS A 149 -15.92 1.59 -0.19
CA HIS A 149 -16.08 0.98 -1.51
C HIS A 149 -16.64 2.00 -2.50
N SER A 150 -16.39 1.79 -3.78
CA SER A 150 -17.09 2.46 -4.88
C SER A 150 -18.36 1.68 -5.22
N GLU A 151 -19.27 2.27 -6.00
CA GLU A 151 -20.46 1.56 -6.50
C GLU A 151 -20.07 0.30 -7.32
N GLU A 152 -18.97 0.36 -8.08
CA GLU A 152 -18.42 -0.78 -8.82
C GLU A 152 -18.09 -1.98 -7.91
N HIS A 153 -17.71 -1.71 -6.66
CA HIS A 153 -17.31 -2.76 -5.69
C HIS A 153 -18.36 -3.01 -4.59
N LYS A 154 -19.59 -2.58 -4.79
CA LYS A 154 -20.70 -2.79 -3.85
C LYS A 154 -20.94 -4.27 -3.53
N ASP A 155 -20.92 -5.13 -4.55
CA ASP A 155 -21.09 -6.57 -4.36
C ASP A 155 -19.94 -7.18 -3.53
N TYR A 156 -18.73 -6.70 -3.70
CA TYR A 156 -17.60 -7.13 -2.88
C TYR A 156 -17.78 -6.70 -1.41
N TYR A 157 -18.23 -5.48 -1.18
CA TYR A 157 -18.58 -5.01 0.17
C TYR A 157 -19.68 -5.83 0.82
N LEU A 158 -20.71 -6.22 0.08
CA LEU A 158 -21.77 -7.10 0.60
C LEU A 158 -21.24 -8.49 0.97
N LYS A 159 -20.28 -9.04 0.20
CA LYS A 159 -19.58 -10.29 0.57
C LYS A 159 -18.79 -10.14 1.87
N ILE A 160 -18.10 -8.99 2.06
CA ILE A 160 -17.39 -8.69 3.32
C ILE A 160 -18.39 -8.71 4.49
N LYS A 161 -19.49 -7.99 4.41
CA LYS A 161 -20.52 -7.97 5.46
C LYS A 161 -21.06 -9.35 5.76
N LYS A 162 -21.45 -10.09 4.73
CA LYS A 162 -21.96 -11.47 4.87
C LYS A 162 -20.94 -12.39 5.56
N LEU A 163 -19.64 -12.22 5.30
CA LEU A 163 -18.60 -13.02 5.95
C LEU A 163 -18.45 -12.63 7.43
N ILE A 164 -18.50 -11.34 7.76
CA ILE A 164 -18.47 -10.85 9.14
C ILE A 164 -19.62 -11.44 9.95
N ASP A 165 -20.83 -11.40 9.41
CA ASP A 165 -22.03 -11.94 10.07
C ASP A 165 -21.94 -13.47 10.23
N LYS A 166 -21.56 -14.18 9.16
CA LYS A 166 -21.42 -15.65 9.16
C LYS A 166 -20.42 -16.16 10.20
N GLU A 167 -19.29 -15.46 10.35
CA GLU A 167 -18.20 -15.83 11.26
C GLU A 167 -18.37 -15.20 12.68
N ASN A 168 -19.51 -14.51 12.95
CA ASN A 168 -19.81 -13.81 14.21
C ASN A 168 -18.71 -12.80 14.63
N LEU A 169 -18.20 -12.02 13.67
CA LEU A 169 -17.10 -11.09 13.88
C LEU A 169 -17.54 -9.64 14.22
N THR A 170 -18.83 -9.37 14.33
CA THR A 170 -19.40 -8.01 14.48
C THR A 170 -18.83 -7.25 15.68
N ASP A 171 -18.59 -7.92 16.80
CA ASP A 171 -18.03 -7.28 18.00
C ASP A 171 -16.52 -7.11 17.96
N TYR A 172 -15.86 -7.74 17.00
CA TYR A 172 -14.39 -7.75 16.85
C TYR A 172 -13.89 -6.81 15.76
N ILE A 173 -14.79 -6.32 14.88
CA ILE A 173 -14.41 -5.55 13.69
C ILE A 173 -15.12 -4.21 13.65
N ARG A 174 -14.40 -3.15 13.24
CA ARG A 174 -14.95 -1.85 12.85
C ARG A 174 -14.56 -1.52 11.42
N ILE A 175 -15.56 -1.26 10.57
CA ILE A 175 -15.37 -0.71 9.22
C ILE A 175 -15.77 0.75 9.26
N LEU A 176 -14.80 1.66 9.10
CA LEU A 176 -15.00 3.09 9.33
C LEU A 176 -15.43 3.86 8.09
N GLY A 177 -15.46 3.20 6.91
CA GLY A 177 -15.64 3.91 5.66
C GLY A 177 -14.45 4.81 5.32
N TYR A 178 -14.66 5.72 4.36
CA TYR A 178 -13.64 6.70 4.00
C TYR A 178 -13.43 7.73 5.10
N ARG A 179 -12.15 7.95 5.48
CA ARG A 179 -11.76 8.86 6.56
C ARG A 179 -10.62 9.77 6.13
N HIS A 180 -10.80 11.10 6.26
CA HIS A 180 -9.74 12.08 6.04
C HIS A 180 -8.68 12.09 7.16
N ASP A 181 -9.05 11.63 8.35
CA ASP A 181 -8.22 11.55 9.53
C ASP A 181 -7.62 10.14 9.77
N ALA A 182 -7.55 9.32 8.72
CA ALA A 182 -7.08 7.93 8.79
C ALA A 182 -5.73 7.79 9.49
N VAL A 183 -4.76 8.67 9.18
CA VAL A 183 -3.43 8.67 9.82
C VAL A 183 -3.50 8.91 11.33
N LYS A 184 -4.46 9.72 11.80
CA LYS A 184 -4.68 9.95 13.24
C LYS A 184 -5.21 8.67 13.91
N ILE A 185 -6.08 7.94 13.23
CA ILE A 185 -6.65 6.67 13.73
C ILE A 185 -5.57 5.59 13.81
N LEU A 186 -4.57 5.56 12.91
CA LEU A 186 -3.47 4.61 13.00
C LEU A 186 -2.79 4.60 14.39
N LYS A 187 -2.80 5.73 15.12
CA LYS A 187 -2.15 5.83 16.45
C LYS A 187 -2.79 4.95 17.54
N CYS A 188 -3.95 4.33 17.31
CA CYS A 188 -4.49 3.34 18.24
C CYS A 188 -4.09 1.89 17.90
N LEU A 189 -3.45 1.66 16.75
CA LEU A 189 -3.09 0.32 16.31
C LEU A 189 -1.84 -0.20 17.02
N ASP A 190 -1.86 -1.47 17.38
CA ASP A 190 -0.68 -2.23 17.81
C ASP A 190 0.05 -2.82 16.62
N PHE A 191 -0.68 -3.15 15.53
CA PHE A 191 -0.15 -3.73 14.31
C PHE A 191 -0.91 -3.20 13.09
N TYR A 192 -0.18 -3.00 12.00
CA TYR A 192 -0.76 -2.69 10.69
C TYR A 192 -0.72 -3.93 9.80
N ILE A 193 -1.77 -4.14 8.97
CA ILE A 193 -1.81 -5.24 8.01
C ILE A 193 -2.22 -4.76 6.61
N SER A 194 -1.47 -5.22 5.59
CA SER A 194 -1.82 -5.08 4.18
C SER A 194 -2.02 -6.45 3.55
N SER A 195 -3.25 -6.80 3.23
CA SER A 195 -3.63 -8.08 2.60
C SER A 195 -3.70 -8.01 1.07
N SER A 196 -3.22 -6.92 0.46
CA SER A 196 -3.38 -6.63 -0.96
C SER A 196 -2.77 -7.72 -1.86
N LEU A 197 -3.44 -8.01 -2.97
CA LEU A 197 -2.98 -8.92 -4.01
C LEU A 197 -2.10 -8.20 -5.05
N SER A 198 -2.23 -6.87 -5.14
CA SER A 198 -1.46 -6.03 -6.06
C SER A 198 -1.35 -4.60 -5.53
N GLU A 199 -0.13 -4.06 -5.50
CA GLU A 199 0.18 -2.67 -5.15
C GLU A 199 1.38 -2.18 -5.97
N GLY A 200 1.41 -0.86 -6.24
CA GLY A 200 2.62 -0.21 -6.71
C GLY A 200 3.61 0.00 -5.56
N LEU A 201 3.30 0.93 -4.68
CA LEU A 201 3.97 1.16 -3.39
C LEU A 201 2.94 1.80 -2.43
N PRO A 202 2.43 1.08 -1.42
CA PRO A 202 1.30 1.53 -0.61
C PRO A 202 1.69 2.63 0.39
N ILE A 203 1.14 3.83 0.19
CA ILE A 203 1.39 5.00 1.06
C ILE A 203 0.92 4.72 2.49
N SER A 204 -0.23 4.07 2.67
CA SER A 204 -0.76 3.76 4.00
C SER A 204 0.16 2.88 4.85
N MET A 205 0.95 2.00 4.21
CA MET A 205 1.96 1.22 4.91
C MET A 205 3.18 2.07 5.29
N LEU A 206 3.57 3.03 4.44
CA LEU A 206 4.60 4.01 4.79
C LEU A 206 4.18 4.86 5.98
N GLU A 207 2.92 5.30 6.02
CA GLU A 207 2.34 6.06 7.14
C GLU A 207 2.33 5.26 8.44
N ALA A 208 1.95 3.98 8.39
CA ALA A 208 1.98 3.09 9.55
C ALA A 208 3.41 2.90 10.09
N LEU A 209 4.37 2.63 9.21
CA LEU A 209 5.78 2.48 9.60
C LEU A 209 6.39 3.80 10.07
N ALA A 210 5.97 4.96 9.55
CA ALA A 210 6.38 6.28 10.04
C ALA A 210 5.93 6.53 11.48
N LEU A 211 4.80 5.95 11.89
CA LEU A 211 4.36 5.93 13.30
C LEU A 211 5.08 4.88 14.14
N GLY A 212 5.92 4.05 13.54
CA GLY A 212 6.59 2.93 14.20
C GLY A 212 5.66 1.75 14.46
N ILE A 213 4.58 1.58 13.71
CA ILE A 213 3.64 0.47 13.89
C ILE A 213 4.20 -0.79 13.19
N PRO A 214 4.45 -1.89 13.92
CA PRO A 214 4.87 -3.15 13.33
C PRO A 214 3.89 -3.62 12.26
N THR A 215 4.40 -4.06 11.11
CA THR A 215 3.59 -4.26 9.91
C THR A 215 3.66 -5.69 9.40
N ILE A 216 2.49 -6.23 9.03
CA ILE A 216 2.31 -7.46 8.27
C ILE A 216 1.88 -7.06 6.86
N ALA A 217 2.45 -7.65 5.83
CA ALA A 217 2.02 -7.39 4.45
C ALA A 217 2.14 -8.62 3.57
N THR A 218 1.36 -8.68 2.52
CA THR A 218 1.52 -9.71 1.48
C THR A 218 2.80 -9.52 0.68
N GLU A 219 3.42 -10.62 0.25
CA GLU A 219 4.70 -10.63 -0.48
C GLU A 219 4.53 -10.23 -1.96
N ILE A 220 4.07 -9.01 -2.19
CA ILE A 220 3.95 -8.39 -3.51
C ILE A 220 5.04 -7.33 -3.72
N THR A 221 5.23 -6.89 -4.97
CA THR A 221 6.37 -6.05 -5.37
C THR A 221 6.62 -4.85 -4.46
N GLY A 222 5.66 -3.95 -4.31
CA GLY A 222 5.83 -2.74 -3.50
C GLY A 222 6.02 -3.01 -2.01
N ASN A 223 5.34 -4.03 -1.47
CA ASN A 223 5.49 -4.41 -0.06
C ASN A 223 6.90 -4.97 0.22
N LYS A 224 7.47 -5.74 -0.73
CA LYS A 224 8.85 -6.25 -0.63
C LYS A 224 9.87 -5.13 -0.61
N ASP A 225 9.68 -4.09 -1.41
CA ASP A 225 10.57 -2.93 -1.45
C ASP A 225 10.58 -2.21 -0.08
N ILE A 226 9.41 -2.08 0.57
CA ILE A 226 9.29 -1.43 1.87
C ILE A 226 9.85 -2.33 2.98
N LEU A 227 9.41 -3.59 3.09
CA LEU A 227 9.74 -4.50 4.20
C LEU A 227 11.07 -5.24 4.02
N CYS A 228 11.75 -5.08 2.89
CA CYS A 228 13.07 -5.64 2.62
C CYS A 228 13.17 -7.14 3.02
N ASN A 229 12.35 -7.98 2.38
CA ASN A 229 12.31 -9.43 2.64
C ASN A 229 12.13 -9.80 4.14
N SER A 230 11.17 -9.16 4.79
CA SER A 230 10.83 -9.36 6.21
C SER A 230 11.82 -8.79 7.24
N THR A 231 12.78 -7.96 6.84
CA THR A 231 13.68 -7.29 7.81
C THR A 231 12.94 -6.26 8.66
N PHE A 232 11.94 -5.59 8.09
CA PHE A 232 11.20 -4.48 8.71
C PHE A 232 9.74 -4.80 9.02
N GLY A 233 9.35 -6.07 8.94
CA GLY A 233 8.00 -6.54 9.19
C GLY A 233 7.83 -8.01 8.86
N VAL A 234 6.59 -8.48 8.71
CA VAL A 234 6.28 -9.87 8.34
C VAL A 234 5.68 -9.89 6.94
N LEU A 235 6.25 -10.70 6.04
CA LEU A 235 5.66 -10.98 4.74
C LEU A 235 4.85 -12.27 4.77
N ALA A 236 3.66 -12.22 4.16
CA ALA A 236 2.73 -13.33 4.01
C ALA A 236 2.48 -13.60 2.52
N GLU A 237 2.17 -14.83 2.15
CA GLU A 237 1.84 -15.20 0.77
C GLU A 237 0.55 -14.51 0.31
N PRO A 238 0.54 -13.86 -0.87
CA PRO A 238 -0.66 -13.22 -1.41
C PRO A 238 -1.77 -14.25 -1.70
N GLY A 239 -3.03 -13.91 -1.35
CA GLY A 239 -4.18 -14.81 -1.55
C GLY A 239 -4.19 -16.01 -0.61
N SER A 240 -3.37 -16.02 0.45
CA SER A 240 -3.30 -17.10 1.43
C SER A 240 -3.79 -16.63 2.81
N PRO A 241 -5.06 -16.87 3.17
CA PRO A 241 -5.54 -16.61 4.52
C PRO A 241 -4.72 -17.30 5.61
N GLU A 242 -4.20 -18.49 5.31
CA GLU A 242 -3.34 -19.24 6.25
C GLU A 242 -2.03 -18.55 6.53
N SER A 243 -1.39 -18.00 5.49
CA SER A 243 -0.14 -17.25 5.65
C SER A 243 -0.35 -15.94 6.41
N LEU A 244 -1.45 -15.21 6.12
CA LEU A 244 -1.85 -14.01 6.86
C LEU A 244 -2.12 -14.33 8.34
N TYR A 245 -2.86 -15.41 8.62
CA TYR A 245 -3.12 -15.85 9.99
C TYR A 245 -1.83 -16.12 10.76
N LYS A 246 -0.88 -16.88 10.18
CA LYS A 246 0.43 -17.12 10.81
C LYS A 246 1.19 -15.81 11.08
N GLY A 247 1.11 -14.85 10.14
CA GLY A 247 1.68 -13.51 10.32
C GLY A 247 1.05 -12.76 11.48
N ILE A 248 -0.28 -12.80 11.62
CA ILE A 248 -1.02 -12.16 12.72
C ILE A 248 -0.62 -12.78 14.07
N VAL A 249 -0.62 -14.10 14.18
CA VAL A 249 -0.26 -14.80 15.42
C VAL A 249 1.20 -14.52 15.80
N LYS A 250 2.12 -14.59 14.84
CA LYS A 250 3.53 -14.23 15.07
C LYS A 250 3.67 -12.82 15.63
N MET A 251 3.00 -11.85 15.01
CA MET A 251 3.09 -10.44 15.40
C MET A 251 2.48 -10.18 16.80
N ALA A 252 1.34 -10.78 17.09
CA ALA A 252 0.64 -10.63 18.36
C ALA A 252 1.40 -11.25 19.55
N ASN A 253 2.26 -12.25 19.29
CA ASN A 253 3.09 -12.94 20.29
C ASN A 253 4.50 -12.37 20.44
N LEU A 254 4.84 -11.29 19.74
CA LEU A 254 6.12 -10.61 19.93
C LEU A 254 6.27 -10.10 21.37
N THR A 255 7.43 -10.29 21.93
CA THR A 255 7.85 -9.64 23.18
C THR A 255 7.91 -8.12 23.00
N GLN A 256 7.85 -7.36 24.08
CA GLN A 256 7.96 -5.91 24.03
C GLN A 256 9.27 -5.46 23.34
N ASN A 257 10.39 -6.10 23.64
CA ASN A 257 11.69 -5.78 23.04
C ASN A 257 11.71 -5.98 21.52
N GLU A 258 11.11 -7.09 21.03
CA GLU A 258 11.00 -7.36 19.59
C GLU A 258 10.09 -6.33 18.91
N ARG A 259 8.99 -5.96 19.55
CA ARG A 259 8.05 -4.96 19.07
C ARG A 259 8.71 -3.59 18.97
N ASP A 260 9.45 -3.17 20.00
CA ASP A 260 10.20 -1.91 20.03
C ASP A 260 11.32 -1.90 18.98
N SER A 261 11.96 -3.05 18.75
CA SER A 261 12.97 -3.19 17.70
C SER A 261 12.38 -3.02 16.31
N LEU A 262 11.26 -3.72 16.01
CA LEU A 262 10.55 -3.57 14.72
C LEU A 262 10.05 -2.13 14.52
N SER A 263 9.51 -1.51 15.57
CA SER A 263 9.05 -0.13 15.55
C SER A 263 10.17 0.85 15.16
N ARG A 264 11.32 0.77 15.84
CA ARG A 264 12.48 1.61 15.53
C ARG A 264 13.03 1.36 14.13
N ASN A 265 13.17 0.10 13.76
CA ASN A 265 13.72 -0.30 12.46
C ASN A 265 12.79 0.12 11.31
N GLY A 266 11.49 -0.06 11.47
CA GLY A 266 10.47 0.37 10.51
C GLY A 266 10.49 1.89 10.29
N TYR A 267 10.48 2.67 11.39
CA TYR A 267 10.60 4.13 11.31
C TYR A 267 11.89 4.59 10.61
N ASN A 268 13.04 4.02 10.99
CA ASN A 268 14.33 4.36 10.38
C ASN A 268 14.35 4.02 8.87
N ARG A 269 13.70 2.92 8.48
CA ARG A 269 13.53 2.57 7.06
C ARG A 269 12.78 3.66 6.30
N ILE A 270 11.67 4.16 6.86
CA ILE A 270 10.89 5.24 6.22
C ILE A 270 11.70 6.52 6.15
N LYS A 271 12.31 6.94 7.26
CA LYS A 271 13.13 8.14 7.33
C LYS A 271 14.25 8.16 6.29
N ASN A 272 14.92 7.03 6.08
CA ASN A 272 16.13 6.95 5.25
C ASN A 272 15.86 6.66 3.77
N HIS A 273 14.67 6.11 3.41
CA HIS A 273 14.43 5.62 2.05
C HIS A 273 13.08 6.00 1.46
N PHE A 274 12.16 6.51 2.28
CA PHE A 274 10.79 6.81 1.85
C PHE A 274 10.30 8.16 2.41
N SER A 275 11.22 9.11 2.63
CA SER A 275 10.85 10.47 3.00
C SER A 275 10.30 11.23 1.79
N ILE A 276 9.37 12.15 2.04
CA ILE A 276 8.82 13.02 1.00
C ILE A 276 9.92 13.89 0.38
N ASP A 277 10.89 14.34 1.17
CA ASP A 277 11.99 15.18 0.70
C ASP A 277 12.87 14.43 -0.31
N GLU A 278 13.22 13.16 -0.02
CA GLU A 278 13.99 12.33 -0.94
C GLU A 278 13.25 12.12 -2.26
N MET A 279 11.94 11.83 -2.19
CA MET A 279 11.08 11.69 -3.37
C MET A 279 11.07 12.98 -4.20
N VAL A 280 10.90 14.14 -3.57
CA VAL A 280 10.86 15.45 -4.24
C VAL A 280 12.21 15.77 -4.87
N ILE A 281 13.32 15.60 -4.14
CA ILE A 281 14.67 15.87 -4.66
C ILE A 281 14.94 15.02 -5.91
N LYS A 282 14.69 13.71 -5.85
CA LYS A 282 14.90 12.81 -7.00
C LYS A 282 14.02 13.20 -8.19
N THR A 283 12.77 13.57 -7.93
CA THR A 283 11.83 14.00 -8.99
C THR A 283 12.29 15.29 -9.66
N VAL A 284 12.71 16.29 -8.88
CA VAL A 284 13.22 17.57 -9.42
C VAL A 284 14.51 17.37 -10.21
N LEU A 285 15.41 16.54 -9.73
CA LEU A 285 16.65 16.22 -10.45
C LEU A 285 16.35 15.56 -11.79
N LEU A 286 15.43 14.60 -11.83
CA LEU A 286 15.01 13.96 -13.07
C LEU A 286 14.38 14.96 -14.05
N TYR A 287 13.53 15.87 -13.59
CA TYR A 287 12.95 16.92 -14.43
C TYR A 287 14.03 17.81 -15.05
N LYS A 288 15.02 18.23 -14.27
CA LYS A 288 16.15 19.03 -14.76
C LYS A 288 16.98 18.26 -15.81
N GLN A 289 17.21 16.97 -15.62
CA GLN A 289 17.93 16.12 -16.58
C GLN A 289 17.19 16.01 -17.91
N VAL A 290 15.87 15.76 -17.87
CA VAL A 290 15.04 15.67 -19.08
C VAL A 290 15.03 16.99 -19.84
N LEU A 291 14.84 18.12 -19.14
CA LEU A 291 14.85 19.44 -19.76
C LEU A 291 16.20 19.77 -20.40
N LYS A 292 17.32 19.45 -19.73
CA LYS A 292 18.66 19.69 -20.27
C LYS A 292 18.90 18.89 -21.56
N LYS A 293 18.53 17.60 -21.59
CA LYS A 293 18.69 16.72 -22.78
C LYS A 293 17.94 17.22 -24.03
N ILE A 294 16.92 18.05 -23.85
CA ILE A 294 16.10 18.57 -24.94
C ILE A 294 16.62 19.93 -25.44
N LEU A 295 17.32 20.68 -24.58
CA LEU A 295 17.90 21.98 -24.91
C LEU A 295 19.28 21.86 -25.57
N GLU A 296 19.92 20.71 -25.47
CA GLU A 296 21.15 20.31 -26.18
C GLU A 296 20.81 19.66 -27.53
#